data_60b3f07ea61d969ea2e8b33500675a91
#
_entry.id   60b3f07ea61d969ea2e8b33500675a91
#
_cell.length_a   1.000
_cell.length_b   1.000
_cell.length_c   1.000
_cell.angle_alpha   90.00
_cell.angle_beta   90.00
_cell.angle_gamma   90.00
#
_symmetry.space_group_name_H-M   'P 1'
#
loop_
_entity.id
_entity.type
_entity.pdbx_description
1 polymer ?
#
loop_
_entity_poly.entity_id
_entity_poly.type
_entity_poly.pdbx_seq_one_letter_code
_entity_poly.pdbx_strand_id
1 'polypeptide(L)'
;QGSSRCLVDSVELLASTCNKDRNAKEVVMTQAAWRRGATDALFWSLLYTALWALFAAGQGWVLGVPTITLAVALSLWLSLHPMAMRLAALPAFLGFFLKHMLLGGWDVARRALQPRCPLQPAWHPYPLTSQSPRVRLLLSAMVGLLPGTLASRVDADEMRVHVLDERLPWQATVAELELRLERLLGAEGRP
;
A
#
# COMPACT_ATOMS: atom_id res chain seq x y z
N GLN A 1 17.32 3.14 65.67
CA GLN A 1 16.76 4.30 64.91
C GLN A 1 17.49 4.58 63.58
N GLY A 2 18.62 3.96 63.29
CA GLY A 2 19.38 4.18 62.04
C GLY A 2 18.87 3.37 60.82
N SER A 3 18.31 2.17 61.05
CA SER A 3 17.94 1.23 59.96
C SER A 3 16.69 1.66 59.18
N SER A 4 15.74 2.37 59.80
CA SER A 4 14.51 2.80 59.18
C SER A 4 14.69 3.98 58.19
N ARG A 5 15.67 4.85 58.44
CA ARG A 5 15.97 5.99 57.55
C ARG A 5 16.64 5.53 56.25
N CYS A 6 17.55 4.57 56.32
CA CYS A 6 18.24 4.05 55.14
C CYS A 6 17.28 3.33 54.17
N LEU A 7 16.22 2.70 54.66
CA LEU A 7 15.17 2.09 53.84
C LEU A 7 14.29 3.13 53.16
N VAL A 8 13.91 4.21 53.83
CA VAL A 8 13.10 5.28 53.28
C VAL A 8 13.86 6.00 52.16
N ASP A 9 15.13 6.35 52.38
CA ASP A 9 15.98 7.01 51.38
C ASP A 9 16.19 6.13 50.13
N SER A 10 16.31 4.81 50.30
CA SER A 10 16.41 3.88 49.16
C SER A 10 15.13 3.77 48.34
N VAL A 11 13.98 3.80 49.01
CA VAL A 11 12.66 3.78 48.30
C VAL A 11 12.41 5.09 47.54
N GLU A 12 12.77 6.23 48.13
CA GLU A 12 12.64 7.53 47.43
C GLU A 12 13.58 7.64 46.23
N LEU A 13 14.80 7.14 46.33
CA LEU A 13 15.76 7.07 45.22
C LEU A 13 15.23 6.18 44.06
N LEU A 14 14.67 5.03 44.38
CA LEU A 14 14.07 4.12 43.41
C LEU A 14 12.82 4.72 42.78
N ALA A 15 11.99 5.41 43.55
CA ALA A 15 10.81 6.10 43.02
C ALA A 15 11.19 7.25 42.10
N SER A 16 12.22 8.04 42.41
CA SER A 16 12.71 9.15 41.61
C SER A 16 13.33 8.68 40.29
N THR A 17 14.12 7.58 40.32
CA THR A 17 14.69 6.97 39.12
C THR A 17 13.61 6.37 38.20
N CYS A 18 12.63 5.66 38.78
CA CYS A 18 11.50 5.11 38.02
C CYS A 18 10.63 6.19 37.38
N ASN A 19 10.42 7.33 38.06
CA ASN A 19 9.69 8.46 37.52
C ASN A 19 10.48 9.17 36.38
N LYS A 20 11.79 9.32 36.53
CA LYS A 20 12.67 9.88 35.52
C LYS A 20 12.69 9.05 34.23
N ASP A 21 12.75 7.72 34.38
CA ASP A 21 12.70 6.79 33.25
C ASP A 21 11.33 6.79 32.53
N ARG A 22 10.24 6.95 33.28
CA ARG A 22 8.90 7.08 32.74
C ARG A 22 8.76 8.36 31.91
N ASN A 23 9.17 9.51 32.46
CA ASN A 23 9.15 10.77 31.78
C ASN A 23 10.04 10.78 30.52
N ALA A 24 11.22 10.17 30.59
CA ALA A 24 12.10 10.02 29.44
C ALA A 24 11.46 9.18 28.32
N LYS A 25 10.77 8.10 28.65
CA LYS A 25 10.03 7.27 27.68
C LYS A 25 8.84 8.02 27.07
N GLU A 26 8.10 8.79 27.86
CA GLU A 26 6.98 9.60 27.35
C GLU A 26 7.48 10.68 26.38
N VAL A 27 8.56 11.38 26.69
CA VAL A 27 9.15 12.39 25.80
C VAL A 27 9.65 11.74 24.50
N VAL A 28 10.30 10.59 24.55
CA VAL A 28 10.77 9.87 23.36
C VAL A 28 9.58 9.40 22.51
N MET A 29 8.51 8.88 23.13
CA MET A 29 7.32 8.44 22.41
C MET A 29 6.58 9.60 21.76
N THR A 30 6.45 10.75 22.44
CA THR A 30 5.81 11.93 21.86
C THR A 30 6.62 12.51 20.72
N GLN A 31 7.95 12.57 20.83
CA GLN A 31 8.81 13.01 19.73
C GLN A 31 8.75 12.06 18.51
N ALA A 32 8.72 10.75 18.75
CA ALA A 32 8.59 9.77 17.67
C ALA A 32 7.22 9.83 16.98
N ALA A 33 6.16 10.10 17.73
CA ALA A 33 4.82 10.30 17.19
C ALA A 33 4.73 11.58 16.36
N TRP A 34 5.34 12.65 16.85
CA TRP A 34 5.36 13.96 16.14
C TRP A 34 6.16 13.88 14.83
N ARG A 35 7.30 13.20 14.85
CA ARG A 35 8.11 12.97 13.63
C ARG A 35 7.34 12.15 12.59
N ARG A 36 6.63 11.10 12.99
CA ARG A 36 5.79 10.31 12.08
C ARG A 36 4.67 11.14 11.49
N GLY A 37 3.95 11.91 12.31
CA GLY A 37 2.91 12.80 11.81
C GLY A 37 3.44 13.86 10.82
N ALA A 38 4.64 14.41 11.06
CA ALA A 38 5.26 15.37 10.15
C ALA A 38 5.69 14.74 8.82
N THR A 39 6.23 13.51 8.84
CA THR A 39 6.58 12.78 7.60
C THR A 39 5.34 12.40 6.78
N ASP A 40 4.28 11.99 7.45
CA ASP A 40 3.01 11.65 6.78
C ASP A 40 2.37 12.91 6.19
N ALA A 41 2.36 14.03 6.90
CA ALA A 41 1.89 15.31 6.40
C ALA A 41 2.67 15.78 5.17
N LEU A 42 4.00 15.67 5.22
CA LEU A 42 4.85 16.03 4.09
C LEU A 42 4.57 15.14 2.87
N PHE A 43 4.45 13.83 3.07
CA PHE A 43 4.14 12.90 2.00
C PHE A 43 2.80 13.23 1.33
N TRP A 44 1.73 13.39 2.11
CA TRP A 44 0.41 13.72 1.58
C TRP A 44 0.38 15.08 0.91
N SER A 45 1.07 16.09 1.46
CA SER A 45 1.19 17.41 0.85
C SER A 45 1.87 17.35 -0.51
N LEU A 46 2.99 16.65 -0.62
CA LEU A 46 3.69 16.47 -1.89
C LEU A 46 2.85 15.72 -2.90
N LEU A 47 2.19 14.64 -2.48
CA LEU A 47 1.34 13.83 -3.35
C LEU A 47 0.16 14.65 -3.91
N TYR A 48 -0.60 15.33 -3.04
CA TYR A 48 -1.75 16.12 -3.49
C TYR A 48 -1.35 17.34 -4.30
N THR A 49 -0.21 17.97 -3.98
CA THR A 49 0.33 19.08 -4.77
C THR A 49 0.76 18.62 -6.16
N ALA A 50 1.45 17.48 -6.25
CA ALA A 50 1.83 16.89 -7.54
C ALA A 50 0.60 16.50 -8.38
N LEU A 51 -0.42 15.91 -7.74
CA LEU A 51 -1.67 15.55 -8.38
C LEU A 51 -2.40 16.80 -8.90
N TRP A 52 -2.50 17.85 -8.07
CA TRP A 52 -3.10 19.10 -8.47
C TRP A 52 -2.37 19.75 -9.65
N ALA A 53 -1.05 19.83 -9.58
CA ALA A 53 -0.23 20.38 -10.66
C ALA A 53 -0.42 19.62 -11.99
N LEU A 54 -0.55 18.29 -11.91
CA LEU A 54 -0.77 17.45 -13.08
C LEU A 54 -2.15 17.67 -13.71
N PHE A 55 -3.22 17.70 -12.89
CA PHE A 55 -4.60 17.80 -13.40
C PHE A 55 -5.03 19.25 -13.69
N ALA A 56 -4.55 20.21 -12.94
CA ALA A 56 -4.88 21.63 -13.13
C ALA A 56 -3.95 22.35 -14.12
N ALA A 57 -3.03 21.63 -14.77
CA ALA A 57 -2.04 22.21 -15.70
C ALA A 57 -1.31 23.45 -15.11
N GLY A 58 -1.07 23.43 -13.82
CA GLY A 58 -0.39 24.52 -13.11
C GLY A 58 -1.26 25.76 -12.83
N GLN A 59 -2.58 25.68 -13.04
CA GLN A 59 -3.49 26.79 -12.79
C GLN A 59 -4.42 26.55 -11.59
N GLY A 60 -5.19 27.56 -11.20
CA GLY A 60 -6.24 27.41 -10.18
C GLY A 60 -5.74 27.24 -8.74
N TRP A 61 -4.55 27.71 -8.40
CA TRP A 61 -3.96 27.57 -7.06
C TRP A 61 -4.78 28.22 -5.94
N VAL A 62 -5.62 29.20 -6.25
CA VAL A 62 -6.53 29.83 -5.29
C VAL A 62 -7.50 28.79 -4.69
N LEU A 63 -7.98 27.86 -5.49
CA LEU A 63 -8.79 26.72 -5.05
C LEU A 63 -7.93 25.52 -4.65
N GLY A 64 -6.78 25.36 -5.29
CA GLY A 64 -5.87 24.25 -5.05
C GLY A 64 -5.32 24.21 -3.63
N VAL A 65 -4.82 25.34 -3.14
CA VAL A 65 -4.23 25.41 -1.80
C VAL A 65 -5.22 25.00 -0.70
N PRO A 66 -6.44 25.57 -0.60
CA PRO A 66 -7.39 25.18 0.44
C PRO A 66 -7.85 23.72 0.28
N THR A 67 -8.02 23.22 -0.95
CA THR A 67 -8.41 21.83 -1.21
C THR A 67 -7.32 20.86 -0.78
N ILE A 68 -6.06 21.14 -1.12
CA ILE A 68 -4.90 20.33 -0.72
C ILE A 68 -4.77 20.33 0.81
N THR A 69 -4.88 21.50 1.45
CA THR A 69 -4.80 21.63 2.91
C THR A 69 -5.88 20.79 3.60
N LEU A 70 -7.12 20.88 3.10
CA LEU A 70 -8.24 20.10 3.62
C LEU A 70 -8.02 18.60 3.42
N ALA A 71 -7.54 18.19 2.26
CA ALA A 71 -7.25 16.79 1.94
C ALA A 71 -6.14 16.21 2.85
N VAL A 72 -5.07 16.97 3.08
CA VAL A 72 -3.99 16.60 4.02
C VAL A 72 -4.55 16.48 5.44
N ALA A 73 -5.29 17.48 5.91
CA ALA A 73 -5.89 17.45 7.25
C ALA A 73 -6.81 16.24 7.44
N LEU A 74 -7.62 15.93 6.44
CA LEU A 74 -8.52 14.78 6.46
C LEU A 74 -7.75 13.45 6.46
N SER A 75 -6.68 13.36 5.66
CA SER A 75 -5.82 12.15 5.62
C SER A 75 -5.14 11.89 6.96
N LEU A 76 -4.67 12.95 7.63
CA LEU A 76 -4.07 12.83 8.97
C LEU A 76 -5.13 12.49 10.03
N TRP A 77 -6.31 13.08 9.93
CA TRP A 77 -7.42 12.80 10.85
C TRP A 77 -7.89 11.33 10.74
N LEU A 78 -7.96 10.81 9.51
CA LEU A 78 -8.26 9.40 9.23
C LEU A 78 -7.09 8.46 9.55
N SER A 79 -5.98 8.99 10.06
CA SER A 79 -4.76 8.22 10.34
C SER A 79 -4.27 7.38 9.15
N LEU A 80 -4.38 7.94 7.94
CA LEU A 80 -3.90 7.31 6.73
C LEU A 80 -2.37 7.38 6.71
N HIS A 81 -1.73 6.25 6.98
CA HIS A 81 -0.28 6.14 6.89
C HIS A 81 0.12 5.78 5.46
N PRO A 82 1.14 6.46 4.90
CA PRO A 82 1.69 6.06 3.60
C PRO A 82 2.12 4.60 3.64
N MET A 83 1.81 3.87 2.58
CA MET A 83 2.27 2.50 2.48
C MET A 83 3.79 2.48 2.38
N ALA A 84 4.44 1.74 3.28
CA ALA A 84 5.87 1.49 3.16
C ALA A 84 6.09 0.64 1.90
N MET A 85 6.65 1.26 0.85
CA MET A 85 7.01 0.59 -0.39
C MET A 85 8.52 0.54 -0.54
N ARG A 86 9.04 -0.59 -1.00
CA ARG A 86 10.45 -0.73 -1.36
C ARG A 86 10.68 -0.10 -2.74
N LEU A 87 11.07 1.16 -2.78
CA LEU A 87 11.28 1.90 -4.03
C LEU A 87 12.27 1.21 -4.98
N ALA A 88 13.20 0.44 -4.46
CA ALA A 88 14.12 -0.37 -5.25
C ALA A 88 13.42 -1.46 -6.09
N ALA A 89 12.25 -1.95 -5.65
CA ALA A 89 11.46 -2.95 -6.38
C ALA A 89 10.51 -2.31 -7.41
N LEU A 90 10.27 -1.00 -7.31
CA LEU A 90 9.31 -0.28 -8.15
C LEU A 90 9.62 -0.35 -9.65
N PRO A 91 10.86 -0.13 -10.15
CA PRO A 91 11.13 -0.18 -11.58
C PRO A 91 10.92 -1.59 -12.16
N ALA A 92 11.28 -2.64 -11.42
CA ALA A 92 11.05 -4.02 -11.85
C ALA A 92 9.55 -4.36 -11.89
N PHE A 93 8.78 -3.85 -10.93
CA PHE A 93 7.33 -3.99 -10.89
C PHE A 93 6.67 -3.25 -12.07
N LEU A 94 7.02 -1.98 -12.28
CA LEU A 94 6.46 -1.17 -13.37
C LEU A 94 6.81 -1.76 -14.74
N GLY A 95 8.04 -2.20 -14.94
CA GLY A 95 8.46 -2.84 -16.18
C GLY A 95 7.66 -4.10 -16.49
N PHE A 96 7.43 -4.94 -15.48
CA PHE A 96 6.57 -6.12 -15.61
C PHE A 96 5.13 -5.73 -15.95
N PHE A 97 4.55 -4.82 -15.18
CA PHE A 97 3.15 -4.40 -15.34
C PHE A 97 2.89 -3.77 -16.71
N LEU A 98 3.72 -2.81 -17.12
CA LEU A 98 3.63 -2.17 -18.44
C LEU A 98 3.80 -3.16 -19.58
N LYS A 99 4.77 -4.07 -19.47
CA LYS A 99 4.96 -5.13 -20.47
C LYS A 99 3.68 -5.94 -20.66
N HIS A 100 3.07 -6.44 -19.58
CA HIS A 100 1.87 -7.27 -19.67
C HIS A 100 0.64 -6.47 -20.09
N MET A 101 0.55 -5.21 -19.68
CA MET A 101 -0.51 -4.30 -20.12
C MET A 101 -0.44 -4.04 -21.64
N LEU A 102 0.75 -3.79 -22.18
CA LEU A 102 0.95 -3.57 -23.63
C LEU A 102 0.73 -4.83 -24.44
N LEU A 103 1.31 -5.97 -24.02
CA LEU A 103 1.15 -7.24 -24.71
C LEU A 103 -0.29 -7.73 -24.67
N GLY A 104 -0.94 -7.65 -23.52
CA GLY A 104 -2.35 -8.03 -23.37
C GLY A 104 -3.28 -7.09 -24.13
N GLY A 105 -3.03 -5.78 -24.08
CA GLY A 105 -3.78 -4.79 -24.87
C GLY A 105 -3.65 -5.04 -26.37
N TRP A 106 -2.45 -5.36 -26.84
CA TRP A 106 -2.21 -5.74 -28.23
C TRP A 106 -2.97 -7.01 -28.63
N ASP A 107 -2.93 -8.05 -27.77
CA ASP A 107 -3.66 -9.31 -28.02
C ASP A 107 -5.17 -9.07 -28.12
N VAL A 108 -5.74 -8.31 -27.18
CA VAL A 108 -7.17 -7.95 -27.19
C VAL A 108 -7.51 -7.14 -28.43
N ALA A 109 -6.73 -6.12 -28.78
CA ALA A 109 -6.95 -5.30 -29.96
C ALA A 109 -6.89 -6.15 -31.25
N ARG A 110 -5.88 -7.01 -31.37
CA ARG A 110 -5.75 -7.92 -32.51
C ARG A 110 -6.96 -8.86 -32.64
N ARG A 111 -7.45 -9.42 -31.53
CA ARG A 111 -8.64 -10.29 -31.51
C ARG A 111 -9.91 -9.54 -31.87
N ALA A 112 -10.08 -8.30 -31.39
CA ALA A 112 -11.22 -7.46 -31.72
C ALA A 112 -11.33 -7.13 -33.22
N LEU A 113 -10.19 -7.11 -33.93
CA LEU A 113 -10.13 -6.91 -35.38
C LEU A 113 -10.38 -8.20 -36.20
N GLN A 114 -10.45 -9.36 -35.55
CA GLN A 114 -10.68 -10.63 -36.23
C GLN A 114 -12.18 -10.90 -36.42
N PRO A 115 -12.66 -11.23 -37.63
CA PRO A 115 -14.09 -11.43 -37.92
C PRO A 115 -14.73 -12.57 -37.08
N ARG A 116 -13.95 -13.53 -36.62
CA ARG A 116 -14.44 -14.72 -35.89
C ARG A 116 -14.22 -14.67 -34.39
N CYS A 117 -13.60 -13.63 -33.85
CA CYS A 117 -13.35 -13.38 -32.43
C CYS A 117 -13.35 -14.66 -31.53
N PRO A 118 -12.36 -15.56 -31.65
CA PRO A 118 -12.38 -16.85 -30.97
C PRO A 118 -12.03 -16.66 -29.49
N LEU A 119 -13.02 -16.33 -28.67
CA LEU A 119 -12.89 -16.14 -27.23
C LEU A 119 -13.48 -17.33 -26.49
N GLN A 120 -12.86 -17.71 -25.38
CA GLN A 120 -13.38 -18.69 -24.43
C GLN A 120 -13.37 -18.07 -23.03
N PRO A 121 -14.37 -17.22 -22.74
CA PRO A 121 -14.46 -16.58 -21.43
C PRO A 121 -14.87 -17.59 -20.38
N ALA A 122 -14.17 -17.57 -19.24
CA ALA A 122 -14.46 -18.43 -18.12
C ALA A 122 -14.15 -17.76 -16.77
N TRP A 123 -14.80 -18.24 -15.73
CA TRP A 123 -14.53 -17.88 -14.34
C TRP A 123 -13.69 -18.94 -13.69
N HIS A 124 -12.59 -18.53 -13.12
CA HIS A 124 -11.69 -19.42 -12.41
C HIS A 124 -11.41 -18.93 -10.99
N PRO A 125 -11.34 -19.85 -10.02
CA PRO A 125 -10.81 -19.55 -8.71
C PRO A 125 -9.28 -19.44 -8.79
N TYR A 126 -8.72 -18.42 -8.16
CA TYR A 126 -7.28 -18.24 -7.98
C TYR A 126 -6.96 -18.27 -6.49
N PRO A 127 -6.20 -19.27 -6.00
CA PRO A 127 -5.79 -19.34 -4.60
C PRO A 127 -4.77 -18.23 -4.31
N LEU A 128 -5.05 -17.41 -3.31
CA LEU A 128 -4.16 -16.33 -2.87
C LEU A 128 -3.05 -16.91 -2.00
N THR A 129 -1.81 -16.68 -2.38
CA THR A 129 -0.63 -17.12 -1.62
C THR A 129 -0.31 -16.12 -0.51
N SER A 130 -0.48 -14.84 -0.78
CA SER A 130 -0.16 -13.77 0.17
C SER A 130 -1.14 -13.72 1.32
N GLN A 131 -0.62 -13.64 2.55
CA GLN A 131 -1.41 -13.41 3.77
C GLN A 131 -1.63 -11.92 4.06
N SER A 132 -0.98 -11.02 3.32
CA SER A 132 -1.09 -9.59 3.54
C SER A 132 -2.39 -9.03 2.95
N PRO A 133 -3.29 -8.43 3.75
CA PRO A 133 -4.53 -7.82 3.24
C PRO A 133 -4.26 -6.72 2.22
N ARG A 134 -3.13 -6.01 2.35
CA ARG A 134 -2.71 -4.94 1.42
C ARG A 134 -2.33 -5.50 0.05
N VAL A 135 -1.58 -6.60 0.03
CA VAL A 135 -1.22 -7.28 -1.22
C VAL A 135 -2.47 -7.80 -1.91
N ARG A 136 -3.37 -8.45 -1.18
CA ARG A 136 -4.64 -8.98 -1.71
C ARG A 136 -5.52 -7.89 -2.34
N LEU A 137 -5.65 -6.75 -1.65
CA LEU A 137 -6.41 -5.61 -2.15
C LEU A 137 -5.81 -5.05 -3.43
N LEU A 138 -4.49 -4.80 -3.45
CA LEU A 138 -3.81 -4.28 -4.64
C LEU A 138 -3.79 -5.29 -5.78
N LEU A 139 -3.59 -6.58 -5.49
CA LEU A 139 -3.63 -7.64 -6.49
C LEU A 139 -4.99 -7.67 -7.20
N SER A 140 -6.09 -7.62 -6.45
CA SER A 140 -7.44 -7.62 -7.04
C SER A 140 -7.68 -6.42 -7.95
N ALA A 141 -7.25 -5.22 -7.52
CA ALA A 141 -7.35 -4.01 -8.32
C ALA A 141 -6.49 -4.11 -9.59
N MET A 142 -5.25 -4.62 -9.48
CA MET A 142 -4.31 -4.69 -10.59
C MET A 142 -4.63 -5.79 -11.59
N VAL A 143 -5.21 -6.91 -11.16
CA VAL A 143 -5.73 -7.94 -12.08
C VAL A 143 -6.84 -7.36 -12.96
N GLY A 144 -7.69 -6.48 -12.42
CA GLY A 144 -8.69 -5.75 -13.21
C GLY A 144 -8.12 -4.74 -14.22
N LEU A 145 -6.86 -4.33 -14.05
CA LEU A 145 -6.16 -3.44 -15.00
C LEU A 145 -5.40 -4.23 -16.08
N LEU A 146 -5.17 -5.51 -15.90
CA LEU A 146 -4.55 -6.34 -16.92
C LEU A 146 -5.57 -6.67 -18.01
N PRO A 147 -5.25 -6.41 -19.31
CA PRO A 147 -6.16 -6.69 -20.41
C PRO A 147 -6.50 -8.18 -20.49
N GLY A 148 -7.78 -8.47 -20.60
CA GLY A 148 -8.25 -9.85 -20.70
C GLY A 148 -8.49 -10.57 -19.38
N THR A 149 -8.32 -9.90 -18.25
CA THR A 149 -8.65 -10.42 -16.92
C THR A 149 -9.48 -9.42 -16.11
N LEU A 150 -10.33 -9.93 -15.23
CA LEU A 150 -11.13 -9.13 -14.30
C LEU A 150 -11.24 -9.89 -12.97
N ALA A 151 -10.82 -9.26 -11.88
CA ALA A 151 -11.08 -9.76 -10.54
C ALA A 151 -12.47 -9.28 -10.08
N SER A 152 -13.31 -10.22 -9.65
CA SER A 152 -14.68 -9.91 -9.26
C SER A 152 -14.90 -9.95 -7.76
N ARG A 153 -14.33 -10.95 -7.08
CA ARG A 153 -14.54 -11.18 -5.66
C ARG A 153 -13.27 -11.72 -5.02
N VAL A 154 -12.95 -11.19 -3.87
CA VAL A 154 -11.85 -11.66 -3.03
C VAL A 154 -12.47 -12.19 -1.75
N ASP A 155 -12.43 -13.48 -1.56
CA ASP A 155 -12.71 -14.16 -0.30
C ASP A 155 -11.41 -14.34 0.49
N ALA A 156 -11.47 -14.89 1.71
CA ALA A 156 -10.31 -14.95 2.60
C ALA A 156 -9.04 -15.53 1.96
N ASP A 157 -9.17 -16.63 1.19
CA ASP A 157 -8.03 -17.35 0.62
C ASP A 157 -8.13 -17.55 -0.90
N GLU A 158 -9.16 -16.98 -1.53
CA GLU A 158 -9.44 -17.20 -2.94
C GLU A 158 -9.94 -15.93 -3.61
N MET A 159 -9.47 -15.69 -4.84
CA MET A 159 -9.94 -14.61 -5.70
C MET A 159 -10.61 -15.18 -6.94
N ARG A 160 -11.83 -14.75 -7.26
CA ARG A 160 -12.49 -15.12 -8.50
C ARG A 160 -12.04 -14.21 -9.63
N VAL A 161 -11.44 -14.80 -10.65
CA VAL A 161 -10.93 -14.11 -11.83
C VAL A 161 -11.74 -14.53 -13.05
N HIS A 162 -12.29 -13.57 -13.74
CA HIS A 162 -12.85 -13.75 -15.07
C HIS A 162 -11.73 -13.57 -16.10
N VAL A 163 -11.54 -14.54 -16.97
CA VAL A 163 -10.57 -14.49 -18.06
C VAL A 163 -11.28 -14.46 -19.40
N LEU A 164 -10.77 -13.66 -20.32
CA LEU A 164 -11.34 -13.53 -21.67
C LEU A 164 -11.03 -14.78 -22.53
N ASP A 165 -9.91 -15.43 -22.29
CA ASP A 165 -9.50 -16.66 -22.94
C ASP A 165 -8.71 -17.56 -21.98
N GLU A 166 -9.31 -18.68 -21.58
CA GLU A 166 -8.70 -19.62 -20.62
C GLU A 166 -7.46 -20.34 -21.14
N ARG A 167 -7.21 -20.29 -22.47
CA ARG A 167 -6.01 -20.88 -23.09
C ARG A 167 -4.74 -20.09 -22.80
N LEU A 168 -4.87 -18.84 -22.37
CA LEU A 168 -3.72 -18.01 -22.00
C LEU A 168 -3.19 -18.41 -20.62
N PRO A 169 -1.87 -18.30 -20.38
CA PRO A 169 -1.27 -18.62 -19.08
C PRO A 169 -1.51 -17.51 -18.06
N TRP A 170 -2.76 -17.15 -17.82
CA TRP A 170 -3.16 -16.06 -16.94
C TRP A 170 -2.77 -16.32 -15.48
N GLN A 171 -2.82 -17.59 -15.00
CA GLN A 171 -2.44 -17.94 -13.64
C GLN A 171 -0.97 -17.58 -13.34
N ALA A 172 -0.08 -17.89 -14.29
CA ALA A 172 1.34 -17.56 -14.13
C ALA A 172 1.56 -16.03 -14.07
N THR A 173 0.80 -15.26 -14.85
CA THR A 173 0.88 -13.81 -14.84
C THR A 173 0.37 -13.23 -13.52
N VAL A 174 -0.74 -13.75 -12.99
CA VAL A 174 -1.29 -13.30 -11.69
C VAL A 174 -0.36 -13.69 -10.54
N ALA A 175 0.22 -14.90 -10.56
CA ALA A 175 1.18 -15.34 -9.54
C ALA A 175 2.46 -14.49 -9.54
N GLU A 176 2.99 -14.17 -10.70
CA GLU A 176 4.17 -13.28 -10.81
C GLU A 176 3.83 -11.86 -10.34
N LEU A 177 2.62 -11.35 -10.62
CA LEU A 177 2.16 -10.07 -10.13
C LEU A 177 2.05 -10.06 -8.61
N GLU A 178 1.49 -11.12 -8.01
CA GLU A 178 1.39 -11.29 -6.55
C GLU A 178 2.76 -11.25 -5.90
N LEU A 179 3.71 -12.04 -6.40
CA LEU A 179 5.08 -12.07 -5.90
C LEU A 179 5.78 -10.71 -5.98
N ARG A 180 5.58 -9.97 -7.07
CA ARG A 180 6.15 -8.63 -7.23
C ARG A 180 5.53 -7.60 -6.32
N LEU A 181 4.22 -7.70 -6.05
CA LEU A 181 3.52 -6.88 -5.07
C LEU A 181 4.03 -7.16 -3.65
N GLU A 182 4.24 -8.41 -3.29
CA GLU A 182 4.84 -8.77 -1.99
C GLU A 182 6.23 -8.13 -1.81
N ARG A 183 7.07 -8.23 -2.83
CA ARG A 183 8.40 -7.58 -2.81
C ARG A 183 8.30 -6.06 -2.70
N LEU A 184 7.39 -5.44 -3.45
CA LEU A 184 7.18 -4.00 -3.44
C LEU A 184 6.71 -3.50 -2.08
N LEU A 185 5.79 -4.21 -1.45
CA LEU A 185 5.20 -3.84 -0.15
C LEU A 185 5.99 -4.35 1.06
N GLY A 186 7.08 -5.09 0.82
CA GLY A 186 7.87 -5.69 1.90
C GLY A 186 7.08 -6.68 2.75
N ALA A 187 6.07 -7.32 2.15
CA ALA A 187 5.20 -8.28 2.81
C ALA A 187 5.77 -9.71 2.82
N GLU A 188 7.00 -9.88 2.30
CA GLU A 188 7.69 -11.17 2.34
C GLU A 188 7.91 -11.62 3.77
N GLY A 189 7.24 -12.69 4.16
CA GLY A 189 7.59 -13.50 5.31
C GLY A 189 7.71 -12.76 6.63
N ARG A 190 6.62 -12.27 7.18
CA ARG A 190 6.52 -12.13 8.63
C ARG A 190 5.71 -13.32 9.14
N PRO A 191 6.40 -14.24 9.89
CA PRO A 191 5.72 -15.34 10.53
C PRO A 191 4.69 -14.84 11.54
#